data_a5bbf99dceff489e97573e32541007d1
#
_entry.id   a5bbf99dceff489e97573e32541007d1
#
_cell.length_a   1.000
_cell.length_b   1.000
_cell.length_c   1.000
_cell.angle_alpha   90.00
_cell.angle_beta   90.00
_cell.angle_gamma   90.00
#
_symmetry.space_group_name_H-M   'P 1'
#
loop_
_entity.id
_entity.type
_entity.pdbx_description
1 polymer ?
#
loop_
_entity_poly.entity_id
_entity_poly.type
_entity_poly.pdbx_seq_one_letter_code
_entity_poly.pdbx_strand_id
1 'polypeptide(L)'
;MTRQIDLAGASGARYRYSPLDENRFLPPAGANYVIAELTTEGTNVVYAGETDNLASQTWRADLDKARRKYAAATLLTRLNVTRAVREAERQDLVENYHPPLNG
;
A
#
# COMPACT_ATOMS: atom_id res chain seq x y z
N MET A 1 -3.77 4.59 18.81
CA MET A 1 -2.52 3.82 18.59
C MET A 1 -2.47 3.34 17.15
N THR A 2 -1.38 3.59 16.47
CA THR A 2 -1.23 3.17 15.08
C THR A 2 -0.83 1.69 15.03
N ARG A 3 -1.63 0.89 14.34
CA ARG A 3 -1.34 -0.52 14.14
C ARG A 3 -0.41 -0.67 12.94
N GLN A 4 0.72 -1.34 13.12
CA GLN A 4 1.64 -1.63 12.03
C GLN A 4 1.43 -3.04 11.50
N ILE A 5 1.62 -3.21 10.20
CA ILE A 5 1.37 -4.47 9.51
C ILE A 5 2.60 -4.80 8.66
N ASP A 6 3.16 -5.98 8.85
CA ASP A 6 4.29 -6.44 8.04
C ASP A 6 3.75 -7.20 6.83
N LEU A 7 4.22 -6.80 5.65
CA LEU A 7 3.90 -7.48 4.39
C LEU A 7 5.17 -8.10 3.83
N ALA A 8 5.08 -9.36 3.44
CA ALA A 8 6.22 -10.08 2.90
C ALA A 8 6.26 -9.98 1.38
N GLY A 9 7.44 -9.73 0.83
CA GLY A 9 7.66 -9.84 -0.61
C GLY A 9 8.00 -11.27 -1.04
N ALA A 10 7.98 -11.52 -2.33
CA ALA A 10 8.37 -12.81 -2.90
C ALA A 10 9.83 -13.15 -2.58
N SER A 11 10.68 -12.15 -2.39
CA SER A 11 12.08 -12.30 -2.01
C SER A 11 12.28 -12.78 -0.57
N GLY A 12 11.24 -12.76 0.25
CA GLY A 12 11.33 -13.03 1.68
C GLY A 12 11.54 -11.78 2.53
N ALA A 13 11.77 -10.62 1.91
CA ALA A 13 11.87 -9.37 2.63
C ALA A 13 10.53 -9.02 3.29
N ARG A 14 10.59 -8.34 4.43
CA ARG A 14 9.39 -7.88 5.13
C ARG A 14 9.37 -6.37 5.18
N TYR A 15 8.24 -5.80 4.84
CA TYR A 15 8.05 -4.36 4.76
C TYR A 15 6.97 -3.95 5.76
N ARG A 16 7.28 -2.97 6.61
CA ARG A 16 6.35 -2.52 7.65
C ARG A 16 5.52 -1.36 7.13
N TYR A 17 4.22 -1.57 7.10
CA TYR A 17 3.24 -0.58 6.65
C TYR A 17 2.40 -0.10 7.83
N SER A 18 1.92 1.13 7.73
CA SER A 18 1.02 1.72 8.71
C SER A 18 -0.27 2.16 8.03
N PRO A 19 -1.43 1.94 8.66
CA PRO A 19 -2.67 2.51 8.14
C PRO A 19 -2.57 4.03 8.08
N LEU A 20 -3.04 4.61 6.97
CA LEU A 20 -3.03 6.05 6.76
C LEU A 20 -4.44 6.60 6.93
N ASP A 21 -4.56 7.67 7.73
CA ASP A 21 -5.78 8.46 7.77
C ASP A 21 -5.75 9.41 6.56
N GLU A 22 -6.54 9.10 5.56
CA GLU A 22 -6.58 9.84 4.29
C GLU A 22 -7.13 11.26 4.42
N ASN A 23 -7.70 11.60 5.58
CA ASN A 23 -8.25 12.92 5.86
C ASN A 23 -7.25 13.83 6.60
N ARG A 24 -6.09 13.30 6.95
CA ARG A 24 -5.04 14.06 7.61
C ARG A 24 -4.09 14.70 6.62
N PHE A 25 -3.28 15.63 7.13
CA PHE A 25 -2.17 16.19 6.38
C PHE A 25 -1.16 15.08 6.05
N LEU A 26 -0.80 14.98 4.77
CA LEU A 26 0.12 13.96 4.28
C LEU A 26 1.47 14.58 3.96
N PRO A 27 2.59 13.91 4.29
CA PRO A 27 3.90 14.43 3.97
C PRO A 27 4.14 14.45 2.45
N PRO A 28 4.79 15.50 1.91
CA PRO A 28 5.15 15.55 0.49
C PRO A 28 6.41 14.74 0.23
N ALA A 29 6.33 13.44 0.43
CA ALA A 29 7.46 12.52 0.38
C ALA A 29 7.13 11.27 -0.41
N GLY A 30 8.15 10.64 -0.97
CA GLY A 30 8.01 9.36 -1.65
C GLY A 30 7.57 8.25 -0.72
N ALA A 31 6.71 7.37 -1.20
CA ALA A 31 6.16 6.28 -0.40
C ALA A 31 5.69 5.12 -1.27
N ASN A 32 5.73 3.95 -0.68
CA ASN A 32 4.95 2.82 -1.18
C ASN A 32 3.60 2.83 -0.49
N TYR A 33 2.56 2.40 -1.20
CA TYR A 33 1.26 2.22 -0.60
C TYR A 33 0.65 0.89 -1.03
N VAL A 34 -0.17 0.35 -0.14
CA VAL A 34 -0.88 -0.89 -0.38
C VAL A 34 -2.34 -0.66 0.01
N ILE A 35 -3.25 -1.13 -0.82
CA ILE A 35 -4.67 -1.11 -0.51
C ILE A 35 -5.05 -2.55 -0.16
N ALA A 36 -5.64 -2.73 1.02
CA ALA A 36 -5.90 -4.05 1.55
C ALA A 36 -7.15 -4.08 2.41
N GLU A 37 -7.80 -5.24 2.45
CA GLU A 37 -8.81 -5.53 3.45
C GLU A 37 -8.13 -6.16 4.66
N LEU A 38 -8.36 -5.58 5.83
CA LEU A 38 -7.84 -6.12 7.09
C LEU A 38 -8.93 -6.95 7.74
N THR A 39 -8.70 -8.24 7.88
CA THR A 39 -9.67 -9.17 8.45
C THR A 39 -9.08 -9.87 9.67
N THR A 40 -9.92 -10.56 10.43
CA THR A 40 -9.46 -11.39 11.56
C THR A 40 -8.59 -12.55 11.10
N GLU A 41 -8.70 -12.96 9.85
CA GLU A 41 -7.92 -14.05 9.27
C GLU A 41 -6.60 -13.61 8.64
N GLY A 42 -6.42 -12.28 8.47
CA GLY A 42 -5.19 -11.73 7.90
C GLY A 42 -5.44 -10.53 7.01
N THR A 43 -4.47 -10.24 6.16
CA THR A 43 -4.47 -9.10 5.27
C THR A 43 -4.66 -9.58 3.83
N ASN A 44 -5.72 -9.09 3.17
CA ASN A 44 -5.97 -9.36 1.76
C ASN A 44 -5.50 -8.17 0.93
N VAL A 45 -4.33 -8.29 0.29
CA VAL A 45 -3.74 -7.23 -0.52
C VAL A 45 -4.45 -7.18 -1.88
N VAL A 46 -5.08 -6.04 -2.18
CA VAL A 46 -5.83 -5.88 -3.43
C VAL A 46 -5.10 -5.00 -4.46
N TYR A 47 -4.20 -4.13 -4.00
CA TYR A 47 -3.39 -3.30 -4.88
C TYR A 47 -2.08 -2.89 -4.19
N ALA A 48 -0.98 -2.88 -4.92
CA ALA A 48 0.30 -2.36 -4.45
C ALA A 48 0.79 -1.29 -5.43
N GLY A 49 1.15 -0.11 -4.91
CA GLY A 49 1.60 1.01 -5.72
C GLY A 49 2.76 1.76 -5.08
N GLU A 50 3.21 2.79 -5.78
CA GLU A 50 4.21 3.71 -5.25
C GLU A 50 3.95 5.12 -5.77
N THR A 51 4.44 6.11 -5.05
CA THR A 51 4.33 7.52 -5.45
C THR A 51 5.58 8.28 -5.02
N ASP A 52 5.95 9.29 -5.79
CA ASP A 52 7.04 10.19 -5.42
C ASP A 52 6.59 11.29 -4.47
N ASN A 53 5.28 11.47 -4.31
CA ASN A 53 4.72 12.49 -3.43
C ASN A 53 3.37 12.02 -2.86
N LEU A 54 3.39 11.58 -1.62
CA LEU A 54 2.19 11.07 -0.95
C LEU A 54 1.10 12.15 -0.84
N ALA A 55 1.50 13.41 -0.67
CA ALA A 55 0.56 14.53 -0.54
C ALA A 55 -0.20 14.84 -1.83
N SER A 56 0.29 14.40 -2.99
CA SER A 56 -0.40 14.62 -4.27
C SER A 56 -1.66 13.75 -4.42
N GLN A 57 -1.81 12.75 -3.56
CA GLN A 57 -2.99 11.87 -3.50
C GLN A 57 -3.28 11.10 -4.79
N THR A 58 -2.24 10.73 -5.53
CA THR A 58 -2.40 9.90 -6.73
C THR A 58 -2.97 8.51 -6.39
N TRP A 59 -2.79 8.07 -5.15
CA TRP A 59 -3.36 6.82 -4.63
C TRP A 59 -4.88 6.86 -4.46
N ARG A 60 -5.49 8.06 -4.47
CA ARG A 60 -6.93 8.19 -4.17
C ARG A 60 -7.81 7.52 -5.22
N ALA A 61 -7.45 7.64 -6.49
CA ALA A 61 -8.21 6.98 -7.56
C ALA A 61 -8.15 5.44 -7.41
N ASP A 62 -6.99 4.92 -7.03
CA ASP A 62 -6.82 3.49 -6.80
C ASP A 62 -7.64 3.01 -5.59
N LEU A 63 -7.65 3.82 -4.52
CA LEU A 63 -8.44 3.51 -3.33
C LEU A 63 -9.94 3.52 -3.63
N ASP A 64 -10.43 4.52 -4.37
CA ASP A 64 -11.84 4.59 -4.76
C ASP A 64 -12.23 3.39 -5.61
N LYS A 65 -11.38 3.03 -6.56
CA LYS A 65 -11.60 1.84 -7.40
C LYS A 65 -11.65 0.57 -6.56
N ALA A 66 -10.74 0.44 -5.60
CA ALA A 66 -10.70 -0.72 -4.72
C ALA A 66 -11.97 -0.81 -3.87
N ARG A 67 -12.45 0.32 -3.34
CA ARG A 67 -13.63 0.36 -2.46
C ARG A 67 -14.93 0.03 -3.19
N ARG A 68 -14.99 0.18 -4.49
CA ARG A 68 -16.16 -0.23 -5.27
C ARG A 68 -16.34 -1.75 -5.25
N LYS A 69 -15.25 -2.49 -5.15
CA LYS A 69 -15.27 -3.96 -5.15
C LYS A 69 -15.01 -4.54 -3.76
N TYR A 70 -14.21 -3.84 -2.96
CA TYR A 70 -13.79 -4.27 -1.63
C TYR A 70 -14.10 -3.14 -0.65
N ALA A 71 -15.35 -3.08 -0.17
CA ALA A 71 -15.86 -1.95 0.60
C ALA A 71 -15.03 -1.64 1.85
N ALA A 72 -14.41 -2.65 2.45
CA ALA A 72 -13.59 -2.49 3.64
C ALA A 72 -12.11 -2.18 3.35
N ALA A 73 -11.77 -1.83 2.10
CA ALA A 73 -10.39 -1.56 1.73
C ALA A 73 -9.81 -0.36 2.48
N THR A 74 -8.61 -0.54 2.97
CA THR A 74 -7.86 0.44 3.77
C THR A 74 -6.54 0.76 3.10
N LEU A 75 -6.12 2.01 3.20
CA LEU A 75 -4.83 2.46 2.67
C LEU A 75 -3.73 2.26 3.71
N LEU A 76 -2.69 1.55 3.33
CA LEU A 76 -1.49 1.33 4.13
C LEU A 76 -0.32 2.02 3.43
N THR A 77 0.57 2.66 4.20
CA THR A 77 1.71 3.37 3.63
C THR A 77 3.01 3.08 4.34
N ARG A 78 4.09 3.26 3.59
CA ARG A 78 5.47 3.17 4.09
C ARG A 78 6.29 4.25 3.38
N LEU A 79 6.86 5.18 4.12
CA LEU A 79 7.71 6.21 3.54
C LEU A 79 8.96 5.56 2.94
N ASN A 80 9.31 5.95 1.73
CA ASN A 80 10.42 5.36 1.00
C ASN A 80 10.90 6.35 -0.06
N VAL A 81 12.06 6.94 0.13
CA VAL A 81 12.53 8.11 -0.61
C VAL A 81 12.99 7.78 -2.02
N THR A 82 13.66 6.63 -2.21
CA THR A 82 14.34 6.30 -3.46
C THR A 82 13.40 5.60 -4.43
N ARG A 83 13.22 6.17 -5.62
CA ARG A 83 12.30 5.63 -6.63
C ARG A 83 12.63 4.17 -7.02
N ALA A 84 13.90 3.87 -7.27
CA ALA A 84 14.28 2.51 -7.64
C ALA A 84 13.94 1.51 -6.55
N VAL A 85 14.11 1.90 -5.29
CA VAL A 85 13.76 1.07 -4.13
C VAL A 85 12.25 0.89 -4.04
N ARG A 86 11.48 1.98 -4.26
CA ARG A 86 10.00 1.89 -4.26
C ARG A 86 9.50 0.94 -5.34
N GLU A 87 10.04 1.03 -6.54
CA GLU A 87 9.62 0.17 -7.65
C GLU A 87 9.97 -1.30 -7.38
N ALA A 88 11.14 -1.57 -6.83
CA ALA A 88 11.56 -2.92 -6.48
C ALA A 88 10.67 -3.51 -5.38
N GLU A 89 10.33 -2.72 -4.37
CA GLU A 89 9.43 -3.16 -3.29
C GLU A 89 8.02 -3.46 -3.83
N ARG A 90 7.50 -2.57 -4.68
CA ARG A 90 6.19 -2.77 -5.31
C ARG A 90 6.16 -4.07 -6.10
N GLN A 91 7.18 -4.29 -6.92
CA GLN A 91 7.28 -5.51 -7.72
C GLN A 91 7.36 -6.75 -6.84
N ASP A 92 8.12 -6.69 -5.76
CA ASP A 92 8.28 -7.79 -4.82
C ASP A 92 6.95 -8.17 -4.17
N LEU A 93 6.13 -7.15 -3.80
CA LEU A 93 4.80 -7.39 -3.25
C LEU A 93 3.84 -7.95 -4.31
N VAL A 94 3.89 -7.42 -5.53
CA VAL A 94 3.04 -7.92 -6.62
C VAL A 94 3.33 -9.38 -6.90
N GLU A 95 4.59 -9.77 -6.92
CA GLU A 95 4.99 -11.16 -7.17
C GLU A 95 4.53 -12.12 -6.08
N ASN A 96 4.45 -11.65 -4.82
CA ASN A 96 4.01 -12.50 -3.72
C ASN A 96 2.50 -12.58 -3.60
N TYR A 97 1.81 -11.45 -3.71
CA TYR A 97 0.37 -11.39 -3.42
C TYR A 97 -0.51 -11.49 -4.65
N HIS A 98 0.02 -11.21 -5.83
CA HIS A 98 -0.75 -11.15 -7.07
C HIS A 98 -2.03 -10.32 -6.89
N PRO A 99 -1.91 -9.04 -6.48
CA PRO A 99 -3.10 -8.26 -6.14
C PRO A 99 -4.03 -8.13 -7.34
N PRO A 100 -5.34 -8.36 -7.18
CA PRO A 100 -6.26 -8.40 -8.31
C PRO A 100 -6.35 -7.10 -9.09
N LEU A 101 -6.08 -5.95 -8.46
CA LEU A 101 -6.17 -4.66 -9.14
C LEU A 101 -4.85 -4.22 -9.79
N ASN A 102 -3.77 -4.97 -9.64
CA ASN A 102 -2.49 -4.71 -10.32
C ASN A 102 -2.40 -5.39 -11.69
N GLY A 103 -3.26 -6.33 -11.91
CA GLY A 103 -3.17 -7.15 -13.11
C GLY A 103 -4.26 -6.95 -14.12
#